data_01515f2ba53a6258d85fd101e11787ed
#
_entry.id   01515f2ba53a6258d85fd101e11787ed
#
_cell.length_a   1.000
_cell.length_b   1.000
_cell.length_c   1.000
_cell.angle_alpha   90.00
_cell.angle_beta   90.00
_cell.angle_gamma   90.00
#
_symmetry.space_group_name_H-M   'P 1'
#
loop_
_entity.id
_entity.type
_entity.pdbx_description
1 polymer ?
#
loop_
_entity_poly.entity_id
_entity_poly.type
_entity_poly.pdbx_seq_one_letter_code
_entity_poly.pdbx_strand_id
1 'polypeptide(L)'
;MFDTNVFNRILDGAISLNTFAGRVEGYATHIQLDEINNTNNPERRAALIEVFNHVVAGTEPTGSFVLGVSRLGKARLGGERVVPTTSAVYGVSKYDHATYSADDNLYAALKGRLDSMNQHKANNLQDALIAETSIKEGHVLVSDDADLVTVTREYGGLCLSVEQLLAQWP
;
A
#
# COMPACT_ATOMS: atom_id res chain seq x y z
N MET A 1 2.66 -7.16 -3.24
CA MET A 1 2.88 -5.78 -2.73
C MET A 1 3.54 -5.86 -1.35
N PHE A 2 4.54 -5.04 -1.08
CA PHE A 2 5.27 -5.04 0.20
C PHE A 2 4.81 -3.89 1.08
N ASP A 3 4.56 -4.17 2.35
CA ASP A 3 4.36 -3.18 3.38
C ASP A 3 5.71 -2.59 3.86
N THR A 4 5.71 -1.42 4.48
CA THR A 4 6.93 -0.71 4.92
C THR A 4 7.77 -1.53 5.90
N ASN A 5 7.16 -2.38 6.72
CA ASN A 5 7.88 -3.24 7.66
C ASN A 5 8.80 -4.26 6.96
N VAL A 6 8.49 -4.68 5.74
CA VAL A 6 9.34 -5.60 4.94
C VAL A 6 10.69 -4.95 4.62
N PHE A 7 10.69 -3.68 4.21
CA PHE A 7 11.93 -2.94 3.92
C PHE A 7 12.80 -2.76 5.17
N ASN A 8 12.17 -2.52 6.32
CA ASN A 8 12.88 -2.47 7.60
C ASN A 8 13.55 -3.80 7.92
N ARG A 9 12.87 -4.94 7.75
CA ARG A 9 13.46 -6.27 8.00
C ARG A 9 14.63 -6.58 7.06
N ILE A 10 14.55 -6.14 5.81
CA ILE A 10 15.68 -6.30 4.87
C ILE A 10 16.86 -5.47 5.33
N LEU A 11 16.64 -4.18 5.66
CA LEU A 11 17.71 -3.30 6.12
C LEU A 11 18.38 -3.81 7.41
N ASP A 12 17.57 -4.32 8.34
CA ASP A 12 18.04 -4.85 9.63
C ASP A 12 18.69 -6.25 9.50
N GLY A 13 18.81 -6.78 8.27
CA GLY A 13 19.49 -8.05 7.99
C GLY A 13 18.71 -9.31 8.34
N ALA A 14 17.43 -9.17 8.72
CA ALA A 14 16.55 -10.31 8.99
C ALA A 14 16.15 -11.06 7.71
N ILE A 15 16.25 -10.39 6.56
CA ILE A 15 15.97 -10.94 5.23
C ILE A 15 17.09 -10.52 4.30
N SER A 16 17.67 -11.47 3.56
CA SER A 16 18.66 -11.14 2.53
C SER A 16 17.99 -10.48 1.33
N LEU A 17 18.58 -9.41 0.80
CA LEU A 17 18.15 -8.78 -0.46
C LEU A 17 18.03 -9.78 -1.61
N ASN A 18 18.94 -10.75 -1.67
CA ASN A 18 18.95 -11.77 -2.72
C ASN A 18 17.81 -12.79 -2.62
N THR A 19 17.10 -12.83 -1.49
CA THR A 19 16.01 -13.78 -1.28
C THR A 19 14.88 -13.58 -2.29
N PHE A 20 14.63 -12.35 -2.69
CA PHE A 20 13.56 -11.99 -3.63
C PHE A 20 14.02 -11.94 -5.08
N ALA A 21 15.33 -11.88 -5.34
CA ALA A 21 15.87 -11.69 -6.68
C ALA A 21 15.45 -12.82 -7.66
N GLY A 22 14.71 -12.42 -8.70
CA GLY A 22 14.23 -13.35 -9.76
C GLY A 22 13.10 -14.31 -9.34
N ARG A 23 12.59 -14.17 -8.10
CA ARG A 23 11.52 -15.04 -7.56
C ARG A 23 10.21 -14.30 -7.29
N VAL A 24 10.33 -13.02 -6.94
CA VAL A 24 9.19 -12.16 -6.60
C VAL A 24 9.35 -10.82 -7.30
N GLU A 25 8.31 -10.35 -7.94
CA GLU A 25 8.21 -8.96 -8.35
C GLU A 25 7.59 -8.15 -7.21
N GLY A 26 8.39 -7.28 -6.62
CA GLY A 26 7.96 -6.40 -5.53
C GLY A 26 7.18 -5.21 -6.05
N TYR A 27 6.00 -4.96 -5.50
CA TYR A 27 5.22 -3.74 -5.77
C TYR A 27 5.01 -2.95 -4.49
N ALA A 28 4.91 -1.64 -4.62
CA ALA A 28 4.59 -0.73 -3.53
C ALA A 28 3.72 0.42 -4.06
N THR A 29 3.19 1.24 -3.18
CA THR A 29 2.55 2.51 -3.52
C THR A 29 3.47 3.68 -3.13
N HIS A 30 3.05 4.89 -3.40
CA HIS A 30 3.77 6.06 -2.90
C HIS A 30 3.74 6.17 -1.37
N ILE A 31 2.77 5.51 -0.71
CA ILE A 31 2.60 5.54 0.76
C ILE A 31 3.85 5.00 1.46
N GLN A 32 4.32 3.81 1.07
CA GLN A 32 5.51 3.21 1.66
C GLN A 32 6.75 4.09 1.47
N LEU A 33 6.89 4.71 0.29
CA LEU A 33 8.00 5.63 0.05
C LEU A 33 7.88 6.90 0.90
N ASP A 34 6.66 7.40 1.15
CA ASP A 34 6.42 8.54 2.02
C ASP A 34 6.77 8.23 3.47
N GLU A 35 6.41 7.05 3.95
CA GLU A 35 6.77 6.59 5.30
C GLU A 35 8.29 6.44 5.46
N ILE A 36 8.97 5.87 4.46
CA ILE A 36 10.44 5.80 4.44
C ILE A 36 11.06 7.21 4.49
N ASN A 37 10.53 8.16 3.70
CA ASN A 37 11.02 9.54 3.67
C ASN A 37 10.79 10.29 4.99
N ASN A 38 9.80 9.88 5.79
CA ASN A 38 9.54 10.42 7.13
C ASN A 38 10.45 9.84 8.21
N THR A 39 11.34 8.89 7.89
CA THR A 39 12.32 8.36 8.85
C THR A 39 13.24 9.47 9.34
N ASN A 40 13.29 9.67 10.68
CA ASN A 40 14.02 10.78 11.29
C ASN A 40 15.54 10.68 11.07
N ASN A 41 16.12 9.46 11.15
CA ASN A 41 17.55 9.25 10.93
C ASN A 41 17.86 9.31 9.43
N PRO A 42 18.68 10.27 8.95
CA PRO A 42 18.96 10.46 7.54
C PRO A 42 19.75 9.30 6.92
N GLU A 43 20.65 8.65 7.67
CA GLU A 43 21.43 7.51 7.19
C GLU A 43 20.51 6.29 7.00
N ARG A 44 19.67 5.99 8.01
CA ARG A 44 18.69 4.92 7.91
C ARG A 44 17.70 5.16 6.78
N ARG A 45 17.23 6.40 6.61
CA ARG A 45 16.34 6.78 5.51
C ARG A 45 16.98 6.53 4.15
N ALA A 46 18.23 6.95 3.95
CA ALA A 46 18.97 6.71 2.71
C ALA A 46 19.11 5.21 2.42
N ALA A 47 19.48 4.43 3.41
CA ALA A 47 19.59 2.98 3.28
C ALA A 47 18.24 2.30 2.97
N LEU A 48 17.13 2.75 3.59
CA LEU A 48 15.79 2.25 3.27
C LEU A 48 15.35 2.58 1.84
N ILE A 49 15.71 3.78 1.34
CA ILE A 49 15.46 4.16 -0.06
C ILE A 49 16.23 3.24 -1.02
N GLU A 50 17.47 2.89 -0.70
CA GLU A 50 18.25 1.94 -1.51
C GLU A 50 17.61 0.55 -1.53
N VAL A 51 17.17 0.04 -0.36
CA VAL A 51 16.43 -1.22 -0.26
C VAL A 51 15.16 -1.16 -1.10
N PHE A 52 14.37 -0.10 -0.95
CA PHE A 52 13.14 0.10 -1.71
C PHE A 52 13.39 0.04 -3.22
N ASN A 53 14.36 0.82 -3.71
CA ASN A 53 14.70 0.87 -5.14
C ASN A 53 15.23 -0.47 -5.68
N HIS A 54 15.82 -1.29 -4.81
CA HIS A 54 16.34 -2.61 -5.20
C HIS A 54 15.24 -3.67 -5.29
N VAL A 55 14.25 -3.61 -4.41
CA VAL A 55 13.23 -4.66 -4.24
C VAL A 55 11.94 -4.35 -4.98
N VAL A 56 11.61 -3.06 -5.18
CA VAL A 56 10.37 -2.65 -5.84
C VAL A 56 10.57 -2.56 -7.35
N ALA A 57 9.93 -3.47 -8.07
CA ALA A 57 9.93 -3.49 -9.54
C ALA A 57 9.00 -2.42 -10.13
N GLY A 58 7.91 -2.08 -9.42
CA GLY A 58 6.94 -1.10 -9.87
C GLY A 58 6.17 -0.45 -8.70
N THR A 59 5.69 0.77 -8.95
CA THR A 59 4.81 1.47 -8.01
C THR A 59 3.40 1.55 -8.56
N GLU A 60 2.43 1.07 -7.76
CA GLU A 60 1.01 1.15 -8.08
C GLU A 60 0.40 2.46 -7.56
N PRO A 61 -0.49 3.08 -8.33
CA PRO A 61 -1.30 4.16 -7.81
C PRO A 61 -2.28 3.62 -6.76
N THR A 62 -2.49 4.35 -5.67
CA THR A 62 -3.47 3.94 -4.65
C THR A 62 -4.88 3.89 -5.25
N GLY A 63 -5.66 2.88 -4.83
CA GLY A 63 -7.03 2.64 -5.33
C GLY A 63 -7.98 3.80 -5.05
N SER A 64 -7.82 4.47 -3.91
CA SER A 64 -8.57 5.65 -3.52
C SER A 64 -7.69 6.88 -3.34
N PHE A 65 -8.29 8.06 -3.50
CA PHE A 65 -7.66 9.34 -3.18
C PHE A 65 -8.12 9.83 -1.81
N VAL A 66 -7.19 9.95 -0.88
CA VAL A 66 -7.45 10.45 0.48
C VAL A 66 -6.74 11.78 0.69
N LEU A 67 -7.50 12.82 0.99
CA LEU A 67 -6.96 14.16 1.23
C LEU A 67 -5.99 14.15 2.42
N GLY A 68 -4.83 14.76 2.24
CA GLY A 68 -3.76 14.81 3.26
C GLY A 68 -2.85 13.57 3.31
N VAL A 69 -3.17 12.49 2.57
CA VAL A 69 -2.36 11.27 2.48
C VAL A 69 -1.93 11.01 1.05
N SER A 70 -2.88 11.00 0.10
CA SER A 70 -2.59 10.69 -1.30
C SER A 70 -1.95 11.86 -2.04
N ARG A 71 -1.07 11.54 -2.99
CA ARG A 71 -0.42 12.50 -3.88
C ARG A 71 -1.10 12.56 -5.22
N LEU A 72 -1.22 13.78 -5.79
CA LEU A 72 -1.69 13.97 -7.16
C LEU A 72 -0.80 13.21 -8.16
N GLY A 73 -1.43 12.45 -9.06
CA GLY A 73 -0.72 11.61 -10.03
C GLY A 73 -0.18 10.28 -9.48
N LYS A 74 -0.40 10.00 -8.17
CA LYS A 74 0.01 8.76 -7.50
C LYS A 74 -1.17 8.02 -6.86
N ALA A 75 -2.38 8.54 -6.98
CA ALA A 75 -3.59 7.92 -6.51
C ALA A 75 -4.64 7.98 -7.63
N ARG A 76 -5.46 6.95 -7.72
CA ARG A 76 -6.59 6.94 -8.65
C ARG A 76 -7.67 7.88 -8.13
N LEU A 77 -8.16 8.73 -9.01
CA LEU A 77 -9.35 9.54 -8.77
C LEU A 77 -10.57 8.74 -9.26
N GLY A 78 -10.95 7.72 -8.49
CA GLY A 78 -12.06 6.83 -8.82
C GLY A 78 -11.64 5.43 -9.24
N GLY A 79 -12.53 4.45 -9.03
CA GLY A 79 -12.29 3.02 -9.30
C GLY A 79 -12.16 2.70 -10.80
N GLU A 80 -12.04 1.40 -11.11
CA GLU A 80 -11.81 0.86 -12.47
C GLU A 80 -12.87 1.24 -13.53
N ARG A 81 -14.03 1.71 -13.14
CA ARG A 81 -15.05 2.20 -14.07
C ARG A 81 -15.00 3.71 -14.16
N VAL A 82 -14.67 4.20 -15.34
CA VAL A 82 -15.00 5.58 -15.75
C VAL A 82 -16.52 5.71 -15.73
N VAL A 83 -17.05 6.12 -14.60
CA VAL A 83 -18.45 6.54 -14.54
C VAL A 83 -18.43 8.06 -14.59
N PRO A 84 -18.99 8.68 -15.62
CA PRO A 84 -19.21 10.12 -15.63
C PRO A 84 -20.02 10.46 -14.38
N THR A 85 -19.45 11.20 -13.45
CA THR A 85 -20.18 11.62 -12.27
C THR A 85 -20.66 13.05 -12.42
N THR A 86 -21.77 13.33 -11.78
CA THR A 86 -22.36 14.67 -11.75
C THR A 86 -21.62 15.66 -10.86
N SER A 87 -20.63 15.18 -10.11
CA SER A 87 -19.85 16.01 -9.17
C SER A 87 -18.36 15.84 -9.39
N ALA A 88 -17.74 16.73 -10.14
CA ALA A 88 -16.30 16.85 -10.24
C ALA A 88 -15.75 17.65 -9.06
N VAL A 89 -14.58 17.27 -8.54
CA VAL A 89 -13.89 18.06 -7.50
C VAL A 89 -13.04 19.12 -8.17
N TYR A 90 -13.36 20.39 -7.91
CA TYR A 90 -12.65 21.54 -8.48
C TYR A 90 -11.16 21.50 -8.14
N GLY A 91 -10.32 21.69 -9.16
CA GLY A 91 -8.86 21.71 -9.02
C GLY A 91 -8.19 20.34 -8.95
N VAL A 92 -8.95 19.24 -8.94
CA VAL A 92 -8.43 17.87 -8.82
C VAL A 92 -8.79 17.02 -10.03
N SER A 93 -9.99 17.18 -10.55
CA SER A 93 -10.47 16.40 -11.70
C SER A 93 -9.92 16.97 -13.01
N LYS A 94 -9.35 16.12 -13.87
CA LYS A 94 -9.02 16.48 -15.24
C LYS A 94 -10.27 16.33 -16.12
N TYR A 95 -10.47 17.25 -17.03
CA TYR A 95 -11.49 17.15 -18.07
C TYR A 95 -11.32 15.83 -18.81
N ASP A 96 -12.41 15.11 -19.05
CA ASP A 96 -12.49 13.79 -19.70
C ASP A 96 -11.81 12.61 -19.00
N HIS A 97 -11.18 12.82 -17.83
CA HIS A 97 -10.49 11.77 -17.09
C HIS A 97 -10.87 11.71 -15.61
N ALA A 98 -11.91 12.43 -15.20
CA ALA A 98 -12.41 12.31 -13.84
C ALA A 98 -13.16 10.97 -13.70
N THR A 99 -12.45 9.99 -13.16
CA THR A 99 -13.04 8.75 -12.70
C THR A 99 -13.31 8.89 -11.22
N TYR A 100 -14.57 8.74 -10.84
CA TYR A 100 -14.94 8.66 -9.44
C TYR A 100 -14.89 7.19 -9.00
N SER A 101 -14.60 6.96 -7.73
CA SER A 101 -14.63 5.61 -7.19
C SER A 101 -16.00 5.00 -7.52
N ALA A 102 -15.97 3.79 -8.07
CA ALA A 102 -17.16 2.97 -8.01
C ALA A 102 -17.62 2.90 -6.55
N ASP A 103 -18.92 2.71 -6.33
CA ASP A 103 -19.56 2.61 -5.01
C ASP A 103 -19.07 1.43 -4.15
N ASP A 104 -17.81 1.03 -4.28
CA ASP A 104 -17.30 -0.15 -3.57
C ASP A 104 -16.91 0.13 -2.12
N ASN A 105 -17.00 1.31 -1.60
CA ASN A 105 -16.71 1.68 -0.21
C ASN A 105 -15.57 0.89 0.48
N LEU A 106 -14.73 0.17 -0.31
CA LEU A 106 -13.74 -0.77 0.20
C LEU A 106 -12.75 -0.06 1.13
N TYR A 107 -12.22 1.09 0.71
CA TYR A 107 -11.33 1.89 1.55
C TYR A 107 -11.98 2.26 2.89
N ALA A 108 -13.23 2.75 2.87
CA ALA A 108 -13.93 3.16 4.07
C ALA A 108 -14.20 1.97 5.00
N ALA A 109 -14.54 0.81 4.43
CA ALA A 109 -14.76 -0.42 5.18
C ALA A 109 -13.47 -0.94 5.83
N LEU A 110 -12.36 -1.00 5.08
CA LEU A 110 -11.03 -1.39 5.60
C LEU A 110 -10.59 -0.46 6.73
N LYS A 111 -10.67 0.85 6.51
CA LYS A 111 -10.32 1.85 7.53
C LYS A 111 -11.17 1.71 8.78
N GLY A 112 -12.50 1.64 8.62
CA GLY A 112 -13.42 1.47 9.75
C GLY A 112 -13.14 0.20 10.55
N ARG A 113 -12.76 -0.88 9.87
CA ARG A 113 -12.40 -2.14 10.53
C ARG A 113 -11.08 -2.03 11.30
N LEU A 114 -10.04 -1.44 10.71
CA LEU A 114 -8.77 -1.14 11.39
C LEU A 114 -8.99 -0.26 12.62
N ASP A 115 -9.75 0.81 12.48
CA ASP A 115 -10.08 1.71 13.60
C ASP A 115 -10.77 0.97 14.75
N SER A 116 -11.63 0.02 14.45
CA SER A 116 -12.31 -0.79 15.47
C SER A 116 -11.38 -1.75 16.20
N MET A 117 -10.31 -2.22 15.55
CA MET A 117 -9.37 -3.19 16.13
C MET A 117 -8.31 -2.53 17.00
N ASN A 118 -7.82 -1.35 16.61
CA ASN A 118 -6.63 -0.76 17.21
C ASN A 118 -6.81 0.68 17.72
N GLN A 119 -8.04 1.07 18.03
CA GLN A 119 -8.35 2.37 18.66
C GLN A 119 -7.88 3.60 17.85
N HIS A 120 -8.09 3.57 16.53
CA HIS A 120 -7.75 4.69 15.64
C HIS A 120 -6.25 5.04 15.60
N LYS A 121 -5.39 4.05 15.38
CA LYS A 121 -3.98 4.34 15.11
C LYS A 121 -3.83 5.37 13.99
N ALA A 122 -2.85 6.25 14.11
CA ALA A 122 -2.65 7.37 13.18
C ALA A 122 -2.36 6.90 11.73
N ASN A 123 -1.79 5.71 11.55
CA ASN A 123 -1.43 5.15 10.25
C ASN A 123 -2.55 4.31 9.60
N ASN A 124 -3.73 4.14 10.24
CA ASN A 124 -4.83 3.37 9.65
C ASN A 124 -5.29 3.89 8.28
N LEU A 125 -5.11 5.18 8.01
CA LEU A 125 -5.39 5.78 6.70
C LEU A 125 -4.47 5.21 5.62
N GLN A 126 -3.17 5.11 5.92
CA GLN A 126 -2.14 4.58 5.05
C GLN A 126 -2.32 3.07 4.85
N ASP A 127 -2.49 2.34 5.95
CA ASP A 127 -2.69 0.89 5.97
C ASP A 127 -3.91 0.49 5.14
N ALA A 128 -5.03 1.22 5.27
CA ALA A 128 -6.23 0.98 4.48
C ALA A 128 -6.01 1.21 2.97
N LEU A 129 -5.22 2.23 2.58
CA LEU A 129 -4.87 2.48 1.18
C LEU A 129 -3.98 1.38 0.60
N ILE A 130 -3.03 0.87 1.37
CA ILE A 130 -2.15 -0.24 0.97
C ILE A 130 -2.98 -1.52 0.78
N ALA A 131 -3.85 -1.84 1.76
CA ALA A 131 -4.73 -3.00 1.68
C ALA A 131 -5.69 -2.91 0.49
N GLU A 132 -6.38 -1.79 0.32
CA GLU A 132 -7.28 -1.55 -0.80
C GLU A 132 -6.57 -1.75 -2.14
N THR A 133 -5.39 -1.15 -2.29
CA THR A 133 -4.62 -1.25 -3.53
C THR A 133 -4.19 -2.69 -3.81
N SER A 134 -3.74 -3.41 -2.78
CA SER A 134 -3.35 -4.81 -2.95
C SER A 134 -4.54 -5.69 -3.38
N ILE A 135 -5.73 -5.45 -2.83
CA ILE A 135 -6.95 -6.19 -3.19
C ILE A 135 -7.37 -5.87 -4.63
N LYS A 136 -7.43 -4.58 -4.99
CA LYS A 136 -7.89 -4.14 -6.32
C LYS A 136 -6.95 -4.54 -7.45
N GLU A 137 -5.65 -4.54 -7.20
CA GLU A 137 -4.63 -4.94 -8.18
C GLU A 137 -4.36 -6.47 -8.18
N GLY A 138 -5.00 -7.22 -7.29
CA GLY A 138 -4.80 -8.67 -7.16
C GLY A 138 -3.42 -9.06 -6.66
N HIS A 139 -2.73 -8.18 -5.96
CA HIS A 139 -1.43 -8.46 -5.36
C HIS A 139 -1.56 -9.23 -4.05
N VAL A 140 -0.59 -10.11 -3.78
CA VAL A 140 -0.39 -10.65 -2.45
C VAL A 140 0.26 -9.55 -1.59
N LEU A 141 -0.41 -9.10 -0.52
CA LEU A 141 0.17 -8.19 0.45
C LEU A 141 1.11 -8.96 1.37
N VAL A 142 2.32 -8.47 1.55
CA VAL A 142 3.29 -9.01 2.51
C VAL A 142 3.47 -8.02 3.64
N SER A 143 3.06 -8.41 4.83
CA SER A 143 3.12 -7.57 6.03
C SER A 143 3.24 -8.41 7.30
N ASP A 144 3.91 -7.86 8.30
CA ASP A 144 3.94 -8.42 9.65
C ASP A 144 3.00 -7.68 10.62
N ASP A 145 2.26 -6.66 10.17
CA ASP A 145 1.20 -6.06 10.97
C ASP A 145 -0.01 -6.98 11.01
N ALA A 146 -0.29 -7.54 12.19
CA ALA A 146 -1.36 -8.53 12.38
C ALA A 146 -2.75 -7.97 12.09
N ASP A 147 -2.98 -6.68 12.40
CA ASP A 147 -4.27 -6.02 12.14
C ASP A 147 -4.47 -5.85 10.64
N LEU A 148 -3.42 -5.37 9.93
CA LEU A 148 -3.45 -5.19 8.48
C LEU A 148 -3.64 -6.53 7.75
N VAL A 149 -2.92 -7.58 8.16
CA VAL A 149 -3.08 -8.94 7.62
C VAL A 149 -4.51 -9.45 7.81
N THR A 150 -5.05 -9.29 9.02
CA THR A 150 -6.40 -9.76 9.36
C THR A 150 -7.44 -9.05 8.50
N VAL A 151 -7.39 -7.72 8.48
CA VAL A 151 -8.38 -6.91 7.74
C VAL A 151 -8.27 -7.17 6.24
N THR A 152 -7.06 -7.23 5.68
CA THR A 152 -6.89 -7.51 4.24
C THR A 152 -7.55 -8.85 3.87
N ARG A 153 -7.38 -9.88 4.68
CA ARG A 153 -7.99 -11.20 4.44
C ARG A 153 -9.51 -11.20 4.62
N GLU A 154 -10.04 -10.50 5.62
CA GLU A 154 -11.48 -10.36 5.84
C GLU A 154 -12.21 -9.77 4.63
N TYR A 155 -11.53 -8.87 3.89
CA TYR A 155 -12.07 -8.23 2.68
C TYR A 155 -11.64 -8.91 1.37
N GLY A 156 -11.19 -10.15 1.44
CA GLY A 156 -10.92 -10.99 0.27
C GLY A 156 -9.54 -10.82 -0.36
N GLY A 157 -8.64 -10.05 0.26
CA GLY A 157 -7.27 -9.91 -0.19
C GLY A 157 -6.39 -11.11 0.19
N LEU A 158 -5.37 -11.36 -0.60
CA LEU A 158 -4.32 -12.33 -0.29
C LEU A 158 -3.24 -11.65 0.54
N CYS A 159 -2.91 -12.22 1.69
CA CYS A 159 -1.88 -11.66 2.55
C CYS A 159 -1.02 -12.76 3.18
N LEU A 160 0.29 -12.53 3.21
CA LEU A 160 1.30 -13.38 3.83
C LEU A 160 2.11 -12.57 4.85
N SER A 161 2.54 -13.23 5.94
CA SER A 161 3.63 -12.70 6.73
C SER A 161 4.96 -12.86 5.96
N VAL A 162 5.98 -12.12 6.37
CA VAL A 162 7.33 -12.29 5.80
C VAL A 162 7.80 -13.74 5.95
N GLU A 163 7.58 -14.37 7.09
CA GLU A 163 7.95 -15.76 7.33
C GLU A 163 7.22 -16.73 6.42
N GLN A 164 5.92 -16.51 6.19
CA GLN A 164 5.12 -17.31 5.27
C GLN A 164 5.60 -17.17 3.82
N LEU A 165 6.01 -15.96 3.42
CA LEU A 165 6.60 -15.73 2.09
C LEU A 165 7.91 -16.49 1.94
N LEU A 166 8.81 -16.40 2.93
CA LEU A 166 10.11 -17.08 2.91
C LEU A 166 9.98 -18.61 2.91
N ALA A 167 8.98 -19.15 3.61
CA ALA A 167 8.72 -20.59 3.65
C ALA A 167 8.29 -21.19 2.31
N GLN A 168 7.90 -20.37 1.33
CA GLN A 168 7.56 -20.84 -0.02
C GLN A 168 8.80 -21.21 -0.85
N TRP A 169 9.99 -20.76 -0.44
CA TRP A 169 11.26 -21.03 -1.11
C TRP A 169 12.33 -21.44 -0.09
N PRO A 170 12.33 -22.70 0.32
CA PRO A 170 13.33 -23.24 1.22
C PRO A 170 14.75 -23.25 0.59
#